data_38c39abf98dbf66d98145e20fad3a20e
#
_entry.id   38c39abf98dbf66d98145e20fad3a20e
#
_cell.length_a   1.000
_cell.length_b   1.000
_cell.length_c   1.000
_cell.angle_alpha   90.00
_cell.angle_beta   90.00
_cell.angle_gamma   90.00
#
_symmetry.space_group_name_H-M   'P 1'
#
loop_
_entity.id
_entity.type
_entity.pdbx_description
1 polymer ?
#
loop_
_entity_poly.entity_id
_entity_poly.type
_entity_poly.pdbx_seq_one_letter_code
_entity_poly.pdbx_strand_id
1 'polypeptide(L)'
;MPLVRIEMIRGKSPEYKKAVFESVHSGLVEALGIEDWDRFQRMIEIDPADFELPQGKTDRFLIIELTVFPGRTKEQKKKAIEVITAKLGENPGIVPTDVFIVFQEPPMENWGMAGIQKG
;
A
#
# COMPACT_ATOMS: atom_id res chain seq x y z
N MET A 1 1.99 9.85 8.35
CA MET A 1 2.14 9.84 6.92
C MET A 1 2.98 8.69 6.52
N PRO A 2 2.36 7.63 6.07
CA PRO A 2 2.34 7.49 4.61
C PRO A 2 0.99 7.83 3.98
N LEU A 3 1.03 8.18 2.69
CA LEU A 3 -0.13 8.19 1.83
C LEU A 3 -0.12 6.87 1.07
N VAL A 4 -1.20 6.11 1.20
CA VAL A 4 -1.28 4.79 0.60
C VAL A 4 -2.29 4.81 -0.55
N ARG A 5 -1.84 4.37 -1.72
CA ARG A 5 -2.69 4.20 -2.90
C ARG A 5 -2.66 2.74 -3.29
N ILE A 6 -3.84 2.12 -3.32
CA ILE A 6 -3.98 0.71 -3.68
C ILE A 6 -4.79 0.64 -4.96
N GLU A 7 -4.20 0.05 -6.01
CA GLU A 7 -4.89 -0.17 -7.28
C GLU A 7 -5.14 -1.66 -7.44
N MET A 8 -6.39 -2.03 -7.69
CA MET A 8 -6.76 -3.43 -7.84
C MET A 8 -7.92 -3.58 -8.80
N ILE A 9 -8.12 -4.80 -9.26
CA ILE A 9 -9.21 -5.13 -10.16
C ILE A 9 -10.54 -5.09 -9.40
N ARG A 10 -11.52 -4.41 -9.98
CA ARG A 10 -12.87 -4.29 -9.42
C ARG A 10 -13.55 -5.65 -9.29
N GLY A 11 -14.47 -5.76 -8.34
CA GLY A 11 -15.30 -6.95 -8.17
C GLY A 11 -15.12 -7.68 -6.85
N LYS A 12 -14.27 -7.14 -5.96
CA LYS A 12 -14.06 -7.74 -4.65
C LYS A 12 -15.14 -7.29 -3.66
N SER A 13 -15.42 -8.13 -2.65
CA SER A 13 -16.40 -7.82 -1.62
C SER A 13 -15.92 -6.68 -0.70
N PRO A 14 -16.83 -6.00 0.01
CA PRO A 14 -16.43 -5.03 1.03
C PRO A 14 -15.50 -5.62 2.08
N GLU A 15 -15.73 -6.87 2.50
CA GLU A 15 -14.91 -7.56 3.49
C GLU A 15 -13.49 -7.79 2.98
N TYR A 16 -13.36 -8.16 1.71
CA TYR A 16 -12.06 -8.32 1.07
C TYR A 16 -11.29 -7.00 1.06
N LYS A 17 -11.94 -5.92 0.66
CA LYS A 17 -11.31 -4.59 0.58
C LYS A 17 -10.88 -4.12 1.97
N LYS A 18 -11.71 -4.35 2.99
CA LYS A 18 -11.37 -4.01 4.36
C LYS A 18 -10.14 -4.79 4.83
N ALA A 19 -10.07 -6.07 4.49
CA ALA A 19 -8.92 -6.91 4.83
C ALA A 19 -7.63 -6.39 4.20
N VAL A 20 -7.71 -5.92 2.95
CA VAL A 20 -6.56 -5.31 2.27
C VAL A 20 -6.11 -4.06 3.01
N PHE A 21 -7.04 -3.15 3.34
CA PHE A 21 -6.70 -1.94 4.09
C PHE A 21 -6.05 -2.26 5.43
N GLU A 22 -6.62 -3.20 6.18
CA GLU A 22 -6.10 -3.58 7.50
C GLU A 22 -4.72 -4.21 7.41
N SER A 23 -4.50 -5.09 6.43
CA SER A 23 -3.20 -5.75 6.25
C SER A 23 -2.10 -4.76 5.89
N VAL A 24 -2.40 -3.82 5.00
CA VAL A 24 -1.42 -2.79 4.61
C VAL A 24 -1.12 -1.88 5.81
N HIS A 25 -2.14 -1.41 6.50
CA HIS A 25 -1.97 -0.52 7.65
C HIS A 25 -1.20 -1.20 8.78
N SER A 26 -1.59 -2.41 9.14
CA SER A 26 -0.92 -3.17 10.19
C SER A 26 0.55 -3.42 9.85
N GLY A 27 0.85 -3.69 8.58
CA GLY A 27 2.22 -3.84 8.13
C GLY A 27 3.04 -2.56 8.28
N LEU A 28 2.43 -1.42 7.98
CA LEU A 28 3.10 -0.13 8.13
C LEU A 28 3.34 0.22 9.60
N VAL A 29 2.38 -0.08 10.48
CA VAL A 29 2.57 0.11 11.92
C VAL A 29 3.74 -0.74 12.42
N GLU A 30 3.76 -2.01 12.04
CA GLU A 30 4.81 -2.93 12.49
C GLU A 30 6.18 -2.56 11.94
N ALA A 31 6.27 -2.21 10.67
CA ALA A 31 7.57 -2.00 10.01
C ALA A 31 8.11 -0.58 10.15
N LEU A 32 7.24 0.43 10.15
CA LEU A 32 7.63 1.84 10.15
C LEU A 32 7.30 2.55 11.47
N GLY A 33 6.56 1.90 12.36
CA GLY A 33 6.22 2.49 13.65
C GLY A 33 5.27 3.67 13.58
N ILE A 34 4.42 3.72 12.54
CA ILE A 34 3.43 4.80 12.46
C ILE A 34 2.34 4.59 13.50
N GLU A 35 1.62 5.67 13.84
CA GLU A 35 0.52 5.61 14.78
C GLU A 35 -0.69 4.91 14.16
N ASP A 36 -1.50 4.26 15.01
CA ASP A 36 -2.67 3.52 14.50
C ASP A 36 -3.69 4.43 13.82
N TRP A 37 -3.83 5.68 14.25
CA TRP A 37 -4.76 6.63 13.64
C TRP A 37 -4.28 7.15 12.27
N ASP A 38 -3.01 6.95 11.94
CA ASP A 38 -2.40 7.49 10.72
C ASP A 38 -2.80 6.65 9.51
N ARG A 39 -4.05 6.79 9.09
CA ARG A 39 -4.69 5.98 8.07
C ARG A 39 -5.08 6.82 6.87
N PHE A 40 -4.14 7.11 6.01
CA PHE A 40 -4.42 7.82 4.76
C PHE A 40 -4.36 6.84 3.61
N GLN A 41 -5.36 5.99 3.53
CA GLN A 41 -5.40 4.94 2.52
C GLN A 41 -6.57 5.14 1.58
N ARG A 42 -6.32 4.97 0.29
CA ARG A 42 -7.36 4.99 -0.73
C ARG A 42 -7.19 3.83 -1.68
N MET A 43 -8.31 3.34 -2.18
CA MET A 43 -8.34 2.21 -3.09
C MET A 43 -8.98 2.65 -4.41
N ILE A 44 -8.28 2.38 -5.49
CA ILE A 44 -8.76 2.65 -6.84
C ILE A 44 -9.08 1.30 -7.47
N GLU A 45 -10.36 1.09 -7.77
CA GLU A 45 -10.81 -0.12 -8.41
C GLU A 45 -10.81 0.08 -9.92
N ILE A 46 -10.14 -0.81 -10.63
CA ILE A 46 -9.92 -0.72 -12.07
C ILE A 46 -10.70 -1.83 -12.75
N ASP A 47 -11.43 -1.49 -13.81
CA ASP A 47 -12.14 -2.46 -14.62
C ASP A 47 -11.13 -3.49 -15.17
N PRO A 48 -11.47 -4.80 -15.18
CA PRO A 48 -10.55 -5.80 -15.73
C PRO A 48 -10.08 -5.50 -17.15
N ALA A 49 -10.92 -4.87 -17.96
CA ALA A 49 -10.56 -4.50 -19.33
C ALA A 49 -9.49 -3.40 -19.38
N ASP A 50 -9.31 -2.66 -18.29
CA ASP A 50 -8.39 -1.53 -18.22
C ASP A 50 -7.13 -1.84 -17.43
N PHE A 51 -6.96 -3.08 -16.99
CA PHE A 51 -5.79 -3.49 -16.20
C PHE A 51 -5.06 -4.60 -16.95
N GLU A 52 -4.05 -4.22 -17.71
CA GLU A 52 -3.23 -5.18 -18.44
C GLU A 52 -2.20 -5.79 -17.49
N LEU A 53 -2.17 -7.11 -17.40
CA LEU A 53 -1.28 -7.85 -16.52
C LEU A 53 -0.44 -8.85 -17.31
N PRO A 54 0.81 -9.09 -16.90
CA PRO A 54 1.60 -10.16 -17.51
C PRO A 54 1.02 -11.53 -17.18
N GLN A 55 1.37 -12.50 -18.01
CA GLN A 55 0.95 -13.89 -17.79
C GLN A 55 1.41 -14.38 -16.41
N GLY A 56 0.56 -15.13 -15.74
CA GLY A 56 0.87 -15.68 -14.42
C GLY A 56 0.32 -14.89 -13.25
N LYS A 57 -0.19 -13.68 -13.48
CA LYS A 57 -0.88 -12.90 -12.45
C LYS A 57 -2.35 -13.27 -12.41
N THR A 58 -2.97 -13.15 -11.23
CA THR A 58 -4.38 -13.46 -11.06
C THR A 58 -5.21 -12.17 -10.97
N ASP A 59 -6.54 -12.32 -10.87
CA ASP A 59 -7.43 -11.19 -10.68
C ASP A 59 -7.29 -10.55 -9.29
N ARG A 60 -6.43 -11.11 -8.43
CA ARG A 60 -6.12 -10.54 -7.12
C ARG A 60 -4.88 -9.66 -7.13
N PHE A 61 -4.26 -9.48 -8.29
CA PHE A 61 -3.09 -8.61 -8.41
C PHE A 61 -3.42 -7.20 -7.95
N LEU A 62 -2.48 -6.60 -7.21
CA LEU A 62 -2.63 -5.21 -6.77
C LEU A 62 -1.29 -4.50 -6.77
N ILE A 63 -1.36 -3.19 -6.95
CA ILE A 63 -0.20 -2.29 -6.85
C ILE A 63 -0.44 -1.39 -5.66
N ILE A 64 0.53 -1.35 -4.75
CA ILE A 64 0.48 -0.51 -3.56
C ILE A 64 1.58 0.55 -3.68
N GLU A 65 1.18 1.81 -3.75
CA GLU A 65 2.11 2.93 -3.77
C GLU A 65 2.11 3.58 -2.38
N LEU A 66 3.30 3.65 -1.80
CA LEU A 66 3.52 4.22 -0.47
C LEU A 66 4.31 5.50 -0.63
N THR A 67 3.64 6.64 -0.47
CA THR A 67 4.29 7.96 -0.54
C THR A 67 4.58 8.38 0.89
N VAL A 68 5.86 8.49 1.23
CA VAL A 68 6.32 8.70 2.61
C VAL A 68 7.31 9.86 2.69
N PHE A 69 7.48 10.39 3.89
CA PHE A 69 8.55 11.35 4.16
C PHE A 69 9.90 10.67 3.93
N PRO A 70 10.90 11.38 3.40
CA PRO A 70 12.25 10.83 3.30
C PRO A 70 12.85 10.57 4.68
N GLY A 71 13.83 9.68 4.74
CA GLY A 71 14.59 9.42 5.96
C GLY A 71 14.51 8.00 6.49
N ARG A 72 13.62 7.17 5.95
CA ARG A 72 13.59 5.77 6.36
C ARG A 72 14.73 5.00 5.71
N THR A 73 15.26 4.02 6.44
CA THR A 73 16.38 3.24 5.97
C THR A 73 15.93 2.20 4.93
N LYS A 74 16.90 1.69 4.19
CA LYS A 74 16.68 0.59 3.25
C LYS A 74 16.05 -0.62 3.97
N GLU A 75 16.53 -0.92 5.17
CA GLU A 75 16.06 -2.03 5.97
C GLU A 75 14.62 -1.86 6.43
N GLN A 76 14.24 -0.65 6.82
CA GLN A 76 12.86 -0.36 7.20
C GLN A 76 11.91 -0.55 6.02
N LYS A 77 12.29 -0.08 4.84
CA LYS A 77 11.48 -0.24 3.63
C LYS A 77 11.39 -1.72 3.23
N LYS A 78 12.49 -2.45 3.33
CA LYS A 78 12.50 -3.90 3.06
C LYS A 78 11.53 -4.62 4.00
N LYS A 79 11.59 -4.31 5.29
CA LYS A 79 10.70 -4.91 6.28
C LYS A 79 9.24 -4.60 5.97
N ALA A 80 8.93 -3.37 5.58
CA ALA A 80 7.56 -2.98 5.24
C ALA A 80 7.04 -3.81 4.06
N ILE A 81 7.84 -3.96 3.02
CA ILE A 81 7.48 -4.77 1.85
C ILE A 81 7.22 -6.22 2.26
N GLU A 82 8.10 -6.81 3.05
CA GLU A 82 7.96 -8.20 3.50
C GLU A 82 6.74 -8.41 4.39
N VAL A 83 6.55 -7.53 5.38
CA VAL A 83 5.46 -7.68 6.35
C VAL A 83 4.10 -7.45 5.69
N ILE A 84 3.97 -6.42 4.87
CA ILE A 84 2.72 -6.16 4.14
C ILE A 84 2.37 -7.36 3.27
N THR A 85 3.34 -7.87 2.52
CA THR A 85 3.13 -9.03 1.64
C THR A 85 2.68 -10.24 2.44
N ALA A 86 3.32 -10.53 3.58
CA ALA A 86 2.96 -11.65 4.44
C ALA A 86 1.53 -11.50 4.99
N LYS A 87 1.17 -10.30 5.45
CA LYS A 87 -0.17 -10.06 6.00
C LYS A 87 -1.27 -10.18 4.94
N LEU A 88 -1.01 -9.71 3.72
CA LEU A 88 -1.94 -9.89 2.61
C LEU A 88 -2.11 -11.36 2.24
N GLY A 89 -1.06 -12.16 2.42
CA GLY A 89 -1.13 -13.61 2.22
C GLY A 89 -2.01 -14.30 3.27
N GLU A 90 -2.03 -13.78 4.50
CA GLU A 90 -2.89 -14.32 5.55
C GLU A 90 -4.34 -13.88 5.37
N ASN A 91 -4.57 -12.62 5.04
CA ASN A 91 -5.91 -12.06 4.88
C ASN A 91 -5.87 -10.84 3.96
N PRO A 92 -6.52 -10.88 2.81
CA PRO A 92 -7.54 -11.82 2.35
C PRO A 92 -7.02 -13.08 1.64
N GLY A 93 -5.72 -13.32 1.60
CA GLY A 93 -5.17 -14.50 0.95
C GLY A 93 -4.63 -14.22 -0.44
N ILE A 94 -3.84 -13.16 -0.58
CA ILE A 94 -3.20 -12.78 -1.84
C ILE A 94 -1.81 -13.39 -1.88
N VAL A 95 -1.52 -14.14 -2.94
CA VAL A 95 -0.19 -14.77 -3.08
C VAL A 95 0.87 -13.69 -3.34
N PRO A 96 2.12 -13.88 -2.88
CA PRO A 96 3.16 -12.85 -3.01
C PRO A 96 3.41 -12.38 -4.44
N THR A 97 3.27 -13.25 -5.43
CA THR A 97 3.47 -12.90 -6.84
C THR A 97 2.41 -11.94 -7.38
N ASP A 98 1.32 -11.71 -6.64
CA ASP A 98 0.27 -10.76 -6.99
C ASP A 98 0.41 -9.43 -6.23
N VAL A 99 1.48 -9.24 -5.46
CA VAL A 99 1.69 -8.02 -4.66
C VAL A 99 2.86 -7.22 -5.24
N PHE A 100 2.59 -5.98 -5.63
CA PHE A 100 3.59 -5.07 -6.17
C PHE A 100 3.59 -3.80 -5.32
N ILE A 101 4.68 -3.54 -4.62
CA ILE A 101 4.80 -2.40 -3.70
C ILE A 101 5.91 -1.47 -4.18
N VAL A 102 5.64 -0.16 -4.19
CA VAL A 102 6.64 0.84 -4.51
C VAL A 102 6.60 1.96 -3.46
N PHE A 103 7.77 2.43 -3.06
CA PHE A 103 7.92 3.60 -2.21
C PHE A 103 8.23 4.82 -3.07
N GLN A 104 7.61 5.95 -2.70
CA GLN A 104 7.91 7.27 -3.26
C GLN A 104 8.24 8.19 -2.09
N GLU A 105 9.33 8.95 -2.22
CA GLU A 105 9.83 9.79 -1.12
C GLU A 105 10.06 11.23 -1.61
N PRO A 106 8.97 11.99 -1.85
CA PRO A 106 9.14 13.40 -2.21
C PRO A 106 9.89 14.15 -1.11
N PRO A 107 10.75 15.11 -1.46
CA PRO A 107 11.44 15.92 -0.45
C PRO A 107 10.42 16.69 0.41
N MET A 108 10.80 17.00 1.65
CA MET A 108 9.88 17.59 2.61
C MET A 108 9.23 18.88 2.11
N GLU A 109 9.95 19.67 1.33
CA GLU A 109 9.41 20.92 0.77
C GLU A 109 8.22 20.69 -0.18
N ASN A 110 8.03 19.45 -0.65
CA ASN A 110 6.93 19.11 -1.54
C ASN A 110 5.65 18.69 -0.80
N TRP A 111 5.69 18.68 0.53
CA TRP A 111 4.55 18.29 1.35
C TRP A 111 3.85 19.50 1.91
N GLY A 112 2.53 19.51 1.82
CA GLY A 112 1.72 20.58 2.40
C GLY A 112 0.45 20.01 3.03
N MET A 113 0.10 20.52 4.22
CA MET A 113 -1.13 20.14 4.90
C MET A 113 -1.69 21.38 5.57
N ALA A 114 -3.00 21.59 5.44
CA ALA A 114 -3.69 22.75 6.01
C ALA A 114 -3.09 24.08 5.57
N GLY A 115 -2.52 24.12 4.34
CA GLY A 115 -1.90 25.31 3.80
C GLY A 115 -0.48 25.56 4.29
N ILE A 116 0.11 24.61 5.00
CA ILE A 116 1.45 24.78 5.58
C ILE A 116 2.43 23.80 4.91
N GLN A 117 3.52 24.34 4.39
CA GLN A 117 4.61 23.56 3.80
C GLN A 117 5.40 22.88 4.91
N LYS A 118 5.79 21.62 4.71
CA LYS A 118 6.49 20.84 5.72
C LYS A 118 8.00 21.07 5.76
N GLY A 119 8.58 21.52 4.71
CA GLY A 119 10.01 21.77 4.62
C GLY A 119 10.36 23.26 4.64
#